data_d1722fda6aec142ad0188ad619d6484a
#
_entry.id   d1722fda6aec142ad0188ad619d6484a
#
_cell.length_a   1.000
_cell.length_b   1.000
_cell.length_c   1.000
_cell.angle_alpha   90.00
_cell.angle_beta   90.00
_cell.angle_gamma   90.00
#
_symmetry.space_group_name_H-M   'P 1'
#
loop_
_entity.id
_entity.type
_entity.pdbx_description
1 polymer ?
#
loop_
_entity_poly.entity_id
_entity_poly.type
_entity_poly.pdbx_seq_one_letter_code
_entity_poly.pdbx_strand_id
1 'polypeptide(L)'
;DGLKAYKNSDFKTALLIFEELALKDDLKAQSKLGFMYLYAKGVDVDFNKALSFLEKASNKGDAEAQYHLGLIYFSDLYKKQDYKKAKVLFEKATNQNHLYAQTFLGIMYQNGFGTKQNYSKAFELFKKSALRGEDVAIFKVGYFYLNGYGVKQNFEEAFKWYGLSKNLNGIAEAQYNLGNMYLNGINVDKNVNEALVWFEKSALNGIKISYKAIGDIYLKGNGVKQDFKEAFKWYEKISSQGIDIALNTLGLMYLSGKGVKKDYKKALELFEKSSSNGYDKAYSNIAYMYSYGLGVQQDKQKSQEFHKKANEILNKNYIHSIEEQSKHLFLSDTFKLID
;
A
#
# COMPACT_ATOMS: atom_id res chain seq x y z
N ASP A 1 1.39 11.23 37.20
CA ASP A 1 1.76 12.52 36.60
C ASP A 1 2.56 12.38 35.30
N GLY A 2 3.43 11.39 35.10
CA GLY A 2 4.16 11.16 33.87
C GLY A 2 3.28 10.92 32.65
N LEU A 3 2.18 10.16 32.79
CA LEU A 3 1.19 9.96 31.73
C LEU A 3 0.44 11.25 31.35
N LYS A 4 0.21 12.14 32.32
CA LYS A 4 -0.42 13.44 32.07
C LYS A 4 0.55 14.34 31.29
N ALA A 5 1.80 14.42 31.71
CA ALA A 5 2.84 15.15 30.98
C ALA A 5 2.99 14.61 29.54
N TYR A 6 3.05 13.30 29.37
CA TYR A 6 3.12 12.67 28.07
C TYR A 6 1.93 13.01 27.15
N LYS A 7 0.68 12.96 27.68
CA LYS A 7 -0.53 13.34 26.93
C LYS A 7 -0.55 14.82 26.52
N ASN A 8 0.05 15.67 27.33
CA ASN A 8 0.19 17.09 27.03
C ASN A 8 1.40 17.42 26.12
N SER A 9 2.06 16.38 25.57
CA SER A 9 3.27 16.51 24.75
C SER A 9 4.47 17.12 25.48
N ASP A 10 4.45 17.21 26.80
CA ASP A 10 5.59 17.54 27.63
C ASP A 10 6.46 16.29 27.87
N PHE A 11 7.11 15.90 26.79
CA PHE A 11 7.90 14.66 26.76
C PHE A 11 9.13 14.70 27.64
N LYS A 12 9.72 15.90 27.88
CA LYS A 12 10.88 16.04 28.77
C LYS A 12 10.51 15.74 30.22
N THR A 13 9.42 16.35 30.71
CA THR A 13 8.91 16.07 32.07
C THR A 13 8.45 14.61 32.18
N ALA A 14 7.77 14.08 31.14
CA ALA A 14 7.35 12.68 31.13
C ALA A 14 8.54 11.73 31.22
N LEU A 15 9.63 12.00 30.49
CA LEU A 15 10.86 11.21 30.51
C LEU A 15 11.43 11.09 31.93
N LEU A 16 11.66 12.24 32.58
CA LEU A 16 12.22 12.28 33.96
C LEU A 16 11.37 11.48 34.96
N ILE A 17 10.03 11.64 34.88
CA ILE A 17 9.12 10.94 35.78
C ILE A 17 9.16 9.43 35.49
N PHE A 18 9.16 9.02 34.21
CA PHE A 18 9.21 7.60 33.87
C PHE A 18 10.57 6.98 34.21
N GLU A 19 11.69 7.71 34.09
CA GLU A 19 13.00 7.23 34.55
C GLU A 19 13.01 6.97 36.07
N GLU A 20 12.48 7.88 36.86
CA GLU A 20 12.37 7.68 38.30
C GLU A 20 11.48 6.48 38.68
N LEU A 21 10.32 6.34 38.00
CA LEU A 21 9.41 5.21 38.24
C LEU A 21 9.99 3.88 37.76
N ALA A 22 10.73 3.87 36.65
CA ALA A 22 11.37 2.66 36.13
C ALA A 22 12.47 2.15 37.04
N LEU A 23 13.18 3.03 37.79
CA LEU A 23 14.12 2.65 38.85
C LEU A 23 13.41 1.94 40.03
N LYS A 24 12.13 2.25 40.24
CA LYS A 24 11.25 1.56 41.23
C LYS A 24 10.55 0.35 40.64
N ASP A 25 11.01 -0.10 39.47
CA ASP A 25 10.51 -1.28 38.76
C ASP A 25 9.06 -1.17 38.25
N ASP A 26 8.55 0.05 38.08
CA ASP A 26 7.23 0.30 37.50
C ASP A 26 7.15 -0.16 36.05
N LEU A 27 6.27 -1.10 35.80
CA LEU A 27 6.12 -1.79 34.53
C LEU A 27 5.69 -0.84 33.38
N LYS A 28 4.73 0.05 33.69
CA LYS A 28 4.20 1.00 32.72
C LYS A 28 5.25 2.05 32.36
N ALA A 29 6.02 2.49 33.35
CA ALA A 29 7.12 3.42 33.10
C ALA A 29 8.20 2.79 32.23
N GLN A 30 8.60 1.54 32.50
CA GLN A 30 9.54 0.80 31.64
C GLN A 30 9.02 0.67 30.20
N SER A 31 7.77 0.31 30.01
CA SER A 31 7.15 0.22 28.68
C SER A 31 7.14 1.58 27.98
N LYS A 32 6.77 2.67 28.68
CA LYS A 32 6.78 4.03 28.11
C LYS A 32 8.17 4.54 27.77
N LEU A 33 9.16 4.27 28.60
CA LEU A 33 10.56 4.61 28.31
C LEU A 33 11.03 3.89 27.04
N GLY A 34 10.76 2.59 26.92
CA GLY A 34 11.09 1.83 25.73
C GLY A 34 10.49 2.46 24.49
N PHE A 35 9.22 2.85 24.54
CA PHE A 35 8.56 3.59 23.45
C PHE A 35 9.20 4.95 23.17
N MET A 36 9.51 5.74 24.21
CA MET A 36 10.09 7.08 24.06
C MET A 36 11.47 7.04 23.40
N TYR A 37 12.34 6.11 23.83
CA TYR A 37 13.65 5.89 23.20
C TYR A 37 13.55 5.33 21.77
N LEU A 38 12.51 4.51 21.46
CA LEU A 38 12.31 3.93 20.13
C LEU A 38 11.88 4.99 19.10
N TYR A 39 11.04 5.94 19.52
CA TYR A 39 10.36 6.90 18.62
C TYR A 39 10.79 8.36 18.83
N ALA A 40 11.90 8.62 19.48
CA ALA A 40 12.42 9.97 19.74
C ALA A 40 11.41 10.90 20.45
N LYS A 41 10.71 10.42 21.47
CA LYS A 41 9.73 11.24 22.21
C LYS A 41 10.39 11.94 23.40
N GLY A 42 10.86 13.18 23.18
CA GLY A 42 11.53 14.00 24.21
C GLY A 42 12.97 13.58 24.53
N VAL A 43 13.52 12.64 23.78
CA VAL A 43 14.87 12.10 23.91
C VAL A 43 15.35 11.62 22.54
N ASP A 44 16.65 11.59 22.29
CA ASP A 44 17.20 11.02 21.08
C ASP A 44 16.93 9.50 21.00
N VAL A 45 16.84 9.00 19.78
CA VAL A 45 16.66 7.56 19.54
C VAL A 45 17.82 6.80 20.16
N ASP A 46 17.52 5.88 21.07
CA ASP A 46 18.48 4.93 21.63
C ASP A 46 17.86 3.52 21.58
N PHE A 47 18.20 2.80 20.52
CA PHE A 47 17.65 1.46 20.31
C PHE A 47 18.04 0.48 21.41
N ASN A 48 19.24 0.57 21.96
CA ASN A 48 19.70 -0.36 23.02
C ASN A 48 18.93 -0.12 24.32
N LYS A 49 18.71 1.13 24.69
CA LYS A 49 17.86 1.48 25.84
C LYS A 49 16.42 1.07 25.60
N ALA A 50 15.87 1.38 24.40
CA ALA A 50 14.51 0.96 24.04
C ALA A 50 14.33 -0.55 24.19
N LEU A 51 15.23 -1.34 23.61
CA LEU A 51 15.20 -2.79 23.68
C LEU A 51 15.27 -3.29 25.14
N SER A 52 16.20 -2.78 25.93
CA SER A 52 16.37 -3.15 27.33
C SER A 52 15.10 -2.91 28.17
N PHE A 53 14.49 -1.73 28.03
CA PHE A 53 13.25 -1.39 28.75
C PHE A 53 12.05 -2.23 28.27
N LEU A 54 11.91 -2.42 26.95
CA LEU A 54 10.82 -3.22 26.38
C LEU A 54 10.94 -4.70 26.76
N GLU A 55 12.17 -5.27 26.77
CA GLU A 55 12.39 -6.65 27.21
C GLU A 55 12.02 -6.85 28.68
N LYS A 56 12.44 -5.93 29.56
CA LYS A 56 12.08 -5.99 30.99
C LYS A 56 10.57 -5.96 31.18
N ALA A 57 9.87 -5.00 30.57
CA ALA A 57 8.43 -4.88 30.69
C ALA A 57 7.68 -6.06 30.04
N SER A 58 8.13 -6.51 28.86
CA SER A 58 7.56 -7.65 28.15
C SER A 58 7.66 -8.95 28.94
N ASN A 59 8.82 -9.20 29.58
CA ASN A 59 9.04 -10.39 30.41
C ASN A 59 8.13 -10.44 31.65
N LYS A 60 7.72 -9.27 32.13
CA LYS A 60 6.76 -9.12 33.23
C LYS A 60 5.31 -9.08 32.75
N GLY A 61 5.06 -9.24 31.48
CA GLY A 61 3.73 -9.40 30.90
C GLY A 61 3.07 -8.13 30.37
N ASP A 62 3.77 -6.98 30.29
CA ASP A 62 3.17 -5.77 29.74
C ASP A 62 2.82 -5.92 28.25
N ALA A 63 1.55 -5.77 27.91
CA ALA A 63 1.04 -5.99 26.54
C ALA A 63 1.55 -4.95 25.54
N GLU A 64 1.73 -3.69 25.96
CA GLU A 64 2.28 -2.63 25.12
C GLU A 64 3.74 -2.90 24.79
N ALA A 65 4.55 -3.30 25.79
CA ALA A 65 5.93 -3.69 25.58
C ALA A 65 6.05 -4.93 24.69
N GLN A 66 5.20 -5.94 24.87
CA GLN A 66 5.14 -7.11 24.00
C GLN A 66 4.83 -6.71 22.55
N TYR A 67 3.90 -5.79 22.35
CA TYR A 67 3.57 -5.28 21.03
C TYR A 67 4.75 -4.54 20.37
N HIS A 68 5.38 -3.58 21.07
CA HIS A 68 6.51 -2.85 20.51
C HIS A 68 7.74 -3.72 20.27
N LEU A 69 8.02 -4.65 21.16
CA LEU A 69 9.09 -5.62 20.96
C LEU A 69 8.77 -6.56 19.79
N GLY A 70 7.50 -6.93 19.63
CA GLY A 70 7.00 -7.66 18.46
C GLY A 70 7.25 -6.90 17.15
N LEU A 71 7.02 -5.58 17.11
CA LEU A 71 7.31 -4.74 15.96
C LEU A 71 8.80 -4.71 15.62
N ILE A 72 9.67 -4.65 16.63
CA ILE A 72 11.13 -4.68 16.43
C ILE A 72 11.54 -5.99 15.74
N TYR A 73 11.03 -7.14 16.21
CA TYR A 73 11.34 -8.44 15.58
C TYR A 73 10.59 -8.68 14.27
N PHE A 74 9.49 -7.97 14.02
CA PHE A 74 8.75 -8.07 12.76
C PHE A 74 9.44 -7.28 11.64
N SER A 75 10.03 -6.12 11.95
CA SER A 75 10.70 -5.26 10.98
C SER A 75 12.18 -5.59 10.83
N ASP A 76 12.75 -5.31 9.65
CA ASP A 76 14.20 -5.38 9.41
C ASP A 76 14.96 -4.09 9.82
N LEU A 77 14.21 -3.09 10.29
CA LEU A 77 14.72 -1.74 10.54
C LEU A 77 15.96 -1.71 11.47
N TYR A 78 16.03 -2.65 12.40
CA TYR A 78 17.13 -2.74 13.39
C TYR A 78 17.99 -4.00 13.22
N LYS A 79 17.92 -4.65 12.05
CA LYS A 79 18.65 -5.91 11.76
C LYS A 79 18.41 -7.02 12.79
N LYS A 80 17.22 -7.03 13.39
CA LYS A 80 16.77 -7.98 14.42
C LYS A 80 15.58 -8.82 13.96
N GLN A 81 15.27 -8.82 12.67
CA GLN A 81 14.09 -9.52 12.14
C GLN A 81 14.08 -10.99 12.56
N ASP A 82 13.01 -11.35 13.28
CA ASP A 82 12.71 -12.71 13.68
C ASP A 82 11.18 -12.88 13.78
N TYR A 83 10.58 -13.30 12.69
CA TYR A 83 9.13 -13.47 12.63
C TYR A 83 8.58 -14.49 13.66
N LYS A 84 9.36 -15.50 14.08
CA LYS A 84 8.89 -16.46 15.10
C LYS A 84 8.80 -15.78 16.47
N LYS A 85 9.79 -14.99 16.85
CA LYS A 85 9.74 -14.17 18.08
C LYS A 85 8.65 -13.13 18.02
N ALA A 86 8.52 -12.41 16.89
CA ALA A 86 7.45 -11.43 16.70
C ALA A 86 6.08 -12.07 16.90
N LYS A 87 5.83 -13.25 16.31
CA LYS A 87 4.58 -13.99 16.47
C LYS A 87 4.26 -14.29 17.93
N VAL A 88 5.21 -14.84 18.68
CA VAL A 88 5.02 -15.17 20.11
C VAL A 88 4.66 -13.92 20.92
N LEU A 89 5.31 -12.79 20.64
CA LEU A 89 5.06 -11.52 21.32
C LEU A 89 3.69 -10.95 20.97
N PHE A 90 3.30 -10.96 19.70
CA PHE A 90 1.96 -10.53 19.29
C PHE A 90 0.87 -11.46 19.82
N GLU A 91 1.11 -12.78 19.93
CA GLU A 91 0.18 -13.71 20.56
C GLU A 91 -0.02 -13.36 22.05
N LYS A 92 1.06 -13.12 22.80
CA LYS A 92 0.97 -12.72 24.21
C LYS A 92 0.19 -11.41 24.39
N ALA A 93 0.48 -10.39 23.57
CA ALA A 93 -0.26 -9.13 23.61
C ALA A 93 -1.72 -9.28 23.16
N THR A 94 -1.99 -10.10 22.15
CA THR A 94 -3.35 -10.42 21.67
C THR A 94 -4.18 -11.11 22.74
N ASN A 95 -3.61 -12.02 23.52
CA ASN A 95 -4.28 -12.69 24.64
C ASN A 95 -4.67 -11.70 25.75
N GLN A 96 -4.03 -10.56 25.83
CA GLN A 96 -4.38 -9.42 26.68
C GLN A 96 -5.28 -8.40 25.96
N ASN A 97 -5.88 -8.76 24.83
CA ASN A 97 -6.74 -7.89 24.01
C ASN A 97 -6.06 -6.64 23.48
N HIS A 98 -4.74 -6.66 23.27
CA HIS A 98 -4.02 -5.52 22.67
C HIS A 98 -4.45 -5.31 21.22
N LEU A 99 -5.02 -4.13 20.91
CA LEU A 99 -5.72 -3.83 19.67
C LEU A 99 -4.83 -4.04 18.43
N TYR A 100 -3.70 -3.36 18.39
CA TYR A 100 -2.79 -3.41 17.22
C TYR A 100 -2.06 -4.75 17.10
N ALA A 101 -1.79 -5.44 18.21
CA ALA A 101 -1.19 -6.77 18.17
C ALA A 101 -2.09 -7.79 17.47
N GLN A 102 -3.41 -7.68 17.63
CA GLN A 102 -4.37 -8.50 16.89
C GLN A 102 -4.25 -8.31 15.39
N THR A 103 -4.11 -7.06 14.93
CA THR A 103 -3.96 -6.74 13.51
C THR A 103 -2.62 -7.27 12.96
N PHE A 104 -1.51 -7.06 13.66
CA PHE A 104 -0.21 -7.58 13.23
C PHE A 104 -0.14 -9.10 13.21
N LEU A 105 -0.73 -9.77 14.21
CA LEU A 105 -0.85 -11.23 14.21
C LEU A 105 -1.70 -11.71 13.03
N GLY A 106 -2.77 -10.99 12.68
CA GLY A 106 -3.56 -11.23 11.48
C GLY A 106 -2.73 -11.10 10.19
N ILE A 107 -1.89 -10.07 10.10
CA ILE A 107 -0.96 -9.89 8.96
C ILE A 107 0.04 -11.05 8.88
N MET A 108 0.54 -11.54 10.00
CA MET A 108 1.45 -12.69 10.03
C MET A 108 0.78 -13.97 9.51
N TYR A 109 -0.46 -14.25 9.92
CA TYR A 109 -1.22 -15.37 9.39
C TYR A 109 -1.62 -15.17 7.92
N GLN A 110 -1.94 -13.94 7.48
CA GLN A 110 -2.25 -13.65 6.09
C GLN A 110 -1.08 -13.97 5.16
N ASN A 111 0.15 -13.66 5.57
CA ASN A 111 1.33 -13.76 4.72
C ASN A 111 2.23 -14.97 5.04
N GLY A 112 1.93 -15.72 6.10
CA GLY A 112 2.77 -16.83 6.53
C GLY A 112 4.08 -16.41 7.21
N PHE A 113 4.17 -15.20 7.76
CA PHE A 113 5.37 -14.71 8.44
C PHE A 113 5.55 -15.42 9.79
N GLY A 114 6.62 -16.20 9.92
CA GLY A 114 6.91 -16.97 11.12
C GLY A 114 5.87 -18.04 11.49
N THR A 115 4.96 -18.35 10.59
CA THR A 115 3.89 -19.34 10.74
C THR A 115 3.41 -19.84 9.37
N LYS A 116 2.64 -20.93 9.34
CA LYS A 116 1.94 -21.32 8.12
C LYS A 116 0.84 -20.29 7.81
N GLN A 117 0.70 -19.91 6.53
CA GLN A 117 -0.39 -19.03 6.08
C GLN A 117 -1.75 -19.60 6.48
N ASN A 118 -2.62 -18.73 7.02
CA ASN A 118 -3.97 -19.13 7.42
C ASN A 118 -4.93 -17.93 7.33
N TYR A 119 -5.63 -17.82 6.21
CA TYR A 119 -6.57 -16.73 5.98
C TYR A 119 -7.76 -16.71 6.96
N SER A 120 -8.25 -17.86 7.40
CA SER A 120 -9.36 -17.91 8.37
C SER A 120 -8.97 -17.32 9.71
N LYS A 121 -7.78 -17.68 10.23
CA LYS A 121 -7.25 -17.09 11.47
C LYS A 121 -6.97 -15.60 11.30
N ALA A 122 -6.42 -15.19 10.14
CA ALA A 122 -6.19 -13.79 9.83
C ALA A 122 -7.50 -13.00 9.85
N PHE A 123 -8.55 -13.51 9.19
CA PHE A 123 -9.87 -12.90 9.16
C PHE A 123 -10.47 -12.71 10.55
N GLU A 124 -10.43 -13.73 11.40
CA GLU A 124 -10.92 -13.64 12.78
C GLU A 124 -10.21 -12.56 13.60
N LEU A 125 -8.89 -12.46 13.47
CA LEU A 125 -8.08 -11.45 14.15
C LEU A 125 -8.38 -10.04 13.63
N PHE A 126 -8.45 -9.86 12.32
CA PHE A 126 -8.84 -8.58 11.73
C PHE A 126 -10.25 -8.18 12.15
N LYS A 127 -11.21 -9.11 12.14
CA LYS A 127 -12.59 -8.81 12.53
C LYS A 127 -12.69 -8.37 14.00
N LYS A 128 -11.96 -9.02 14.92
CA LYS A 128 -11.89 -8.61 16.33
C LYS A 128 -11.35 -7.19 16.49
N SER A 129 -10.27 -6.87 15.79
CA SER A 129 -9.65 -5.53 15.84
C SER A 129 -10.55 -4.48 15.17
N ALA A 130 -11.13 -4.79 14.00
CA ALA A 130 -12.02 -3.91 13.24
C ALA A 130 -13.28 -3.51 14.02
N LEU A 131 -13.89 -4.44 14.75
CA LEU A 131 -15.06 -4.17 15.62
C LEU A 131 -14.74 -3.17 16.77
N ARG A 132 -13.47 -2.95 17.06
CA ARG A 132 -12.99 -1.97 18.04
C ARG A 132 -12.51 -0.67 17.37
N GLY A 133 -12.73 -0.54 16.06
CA GLY A 133 -12.44 0.68 15.30
C GLY A 133 -10.99 0.82 14.83
N GLU A 134 -10.23 -0.27 14.74
CA GLU A 134 -8.87 -0.23 14.18
C GLU A 134 -8.95 -0.15 12.64
N ASP A 135 -8.40 0.92 12.08
CA ASP A 135 -8.58 1.31 10.68
C ASP A 135 -8.04 0.30 9.68
N VAL A 136 -6.82 -0.20 9.91
CA VAL A 136 -6.19 -1.19 9.03
C VAL A 136 -6.98 -2.50 9.05
N ALA A 137 -7.49 -2.90 10.23
CA ALA A 137 -8.30 -4.10 10.34
C ALA A 137 -9.66 -3.94 9.66
N ILE A 138 -10.31 -2.76 9.74
CA ILE A 138 -11.55 -2.46 9.00
C ILE A 138 -11.32 -2.66 7.50
N PHE A 139 -10.26 -2.09 6.95
CA PHE A 139 -9.88 -2.29 5.55
C PHE A 139 -9.63 -3.77 5.24
N LYS A 140 -8.85 -4.46 6.08
CA LYS A 140 -8.53 -5.88 5.88
C LYS A 140 -9.78 -6.76 5.87
N VAL A 141 -10.76 -6.52 6.73
CA VAL A 141 -12.02 -7.25 6.73
C VAL A 141 -12.78 -7.04 5.41
N GLY A 142 -12.89 -5.79 4.94
CA GLY A 142 -13.48 -5.50 3.64
C GLY A 142 -12.76 -6.19 2.48
N TYR A 143 -11.43 -6.16 2.49
CA TYR A 143 -10.58 -6.82 1.50
C TYR A 143 -10.75 -8.35 1.50
N PHE A 144 -10.87 -8.96 2.67
CA PHE A 144 -11.07 -10.40 2.82
C PHE A 144 -12.46 -10.83 2.30
N TYR A 145 -13.51 -10.07 2.60
CA TYR A 145 -14.83 -10.31 1.99
C TYR A 145 -14.84 -10.11 0.47
N LEU A 146 -14.14 -9.09 -0.04
CA LEU A 146 -14.05 -8.83 -1.48
C LEU A 146 -13.42 -10.00 -2.24
N ASN A 147 -12.39 -10.64 -1.67
CA ASN A 147 -11.60 -11.67 -2.33
C ASN A 147 -11.96 -13.10 -1.88
N GLY A 148 -12.77 -13.26 -0.84
CA GLY A 148 -13.11 -14.58 -0.28
C GLY A 148 -11.95 -15.23 0.49
N TYR A 149 -11.04 -14.43 1.08
CA TYR A 149 -9.90 -14.96 1.83
C TYR A 149 -10.33 -15.42 3.23
N GLY A 150 -10.32 -16.74 3.47
CA GLY A 150 -10.67 -17.32 4.77
C GLY A 150 -12.13 -17.12 5.20
N VAL A 151 -12.95 -16.55 4.34
CA VAL A 151 -14.38 -16.30 4.51
C VAL A 151 -15.05 -16.42 3.14
N LYS A 152 -16.33 -16.79 3.10
CA LYS A 152 -17.09 -16.78 1.85
C LYS A 152 -17.10 -15.37 1.25
N GLN A 153 -16.75 -15.25 -0.04
CA GLN A 153 -16.79 -13.97 -0.75
C GLN A 153 -18.17 -13.32 -0.59
N ASN A 154 -18.16 -12.05 -0.23
CA ASN A 154 -19.38 -11.29 -0.01
C ASN A 154 -19.12 -9.80 -0.31
N PHE A 155 -19.53 -9.35 -1.49
CA PHE A 155 -19.35 -7.98 -1.94
C PHE A 155 -20.17 -6.96 -1.13
N GLU A 156 -21.34 -7.36 -0.60
CA GLU A 156 -22.18 -6.50 0.25
C GLU A 156 -21.47 -6.19 1.57
N GLU A 157 -20.92 -7.23 2.21
CA GLU A 157 -20.10 -7.04 3.42
C GLU A 157 -18.83 -6.22 3.12
N ALA A 158 -18.14 -6.50 2.01
CA ALA A 158 -16.97 -5.71 1.60
C ALA A 158 -17.31 -4.22 1.49
N PHE A 159 -18.43 -3.90 0.83
CA PHE A 159 -18.90 -2.52 0.69
C PHE A 159 -19.22 -1.87 2.04
N LYS A 160 -19.90 -2.58 2.93
CA LYS A 160 -20.22 -2.10 4.30
C LYS A 160 -18.95 -1.77 5.07
N TRP A 161 -17.98 -2.69 5.07
CA TRP A 161 -16.71 -2.48 5.78
C TRP A 161 -15.89 -1.33 5.19
N TYR A 162 -15.81 -1.21 3.86
CA TYR A 162 -15.16 -0.05 3.23
C TYR A 162 -15.92 1.25 3.51
N GLY A 163 -17.25 1.20 3.60
CA GLY A 163 -18.08 2.33 3.98
C GLY A 163 -17.82 2.84 5.42
N LEU A 164 -17.44 1.96 6.34
CA LEU A 164 -17.00 2.35 7.68
C LEU A 164 -15.67 3.13 7.62
N SER A 165 -14.74 2.74 6.76
CA SER A 165 -13.46 3.43 6.59
C SER A 165 -13.56 4.82 5.94
N LYS A 166 -14.70 5.17 5.33
CA LYS A 166 -14.90 6.51 4.74
C LYS A 166 -14.86 7.65 5.76
N ASN A 167 -15.21 7.36 7.00
CA ASN A 167 -15.21 8.33 8.09
C ASN A 167 -13.85 8.41 8.80
N LEU A 168 -12.93 7.51 8.47
CA LEU A 168 -11.62 7.40 9.05
C LEU A 168 -10.64 8.02 8.04
N ASN A 169 -10.09 9.16 8.37
CA ASN A 169 -9.12 9.85 7.54
C ASN A 169 -7.90 8.95 7.34
N GLY A 170 -7.83 8.21 6.24
CA GLY A 170 -6.56 7.62 5.90
C GLY A 170 -6.50 6.24 5.25
N ILE A 171 -7.59 5.57 4.91
CA ILE A 171 -7.45 4.33 4.15
C ILE A 171 -7.76 4.60 2.67
N ALA A 172 -6.77 5.17 2.01
CA ALA A 172 -6.86 5.54 0.61
C ALA A 172 -7.19 4.35 -0.32
N GLU A 173 -6.74 3.15 0.04
CA GLU A 173 -7.06 1.91 -0.68
C GLU A 173 -8.54 1.53 -0.58
N ALA A 174 -9.17 1.72 0.60
CA ALA A 174 -10.60 1.48 0.75
C ALA A 174 -11.41 2.44 -0.11
N GLN A 175 -11.02 3.71 -0.16
CA GLN A 175 -11.63 4.72 -1.00
C GLN A 175 -11.49 4.36 -2.50
N TYR A 176 -10.31 3.87 -2.92
CA TYR A 176 -10.11 3.36 -4.27
C TYR A 176 -11.03 2.18 -4.59
N ASN A 177 -11.14 1.23 -3.67
CA ASN A 177 -12.02 0.07 -3.84
C ASN A 177 -13.51 0.46 -3.91
N LEU A 178 -13.96 1.42 -3.08
CA LEU A 178 -15.30 1.98 -3.18
C LEU A 178 -15.54 2.65 -4.54
N GLY A 179 -14.57 3.43 -5.03
CA GLY A 179 -14.61 4.01 -6.37
C GLY A 179 -14.81 2.94 -7.45
N ASN A 180 -14.06 1.83 -7.37
CA ASN A 180 -14.22 0.70 -8.30
C ASN A 180 -15.60 0.01 -8.17
N MET A 181 -16.12 -0.13 -6.96
CA MET A 181 -17.44 -0.75 -6.75
C MET A 181 -18.55 0.09 -7.39
N TYR A 182 -18.53 1.41 -7.22
CA TYR A 182 -19.47 2.32 -7.89
C TYR A 182 -19.26 2.39 -9.41
N LEU A 183 -17.99 2.37 -9.89
CA LEU A 183 -17.68 2.42 -11.33
C LEU A 183 -18.21 1.19 -12.07
N ASN A 184 -18.14 0.03 -11.43
CA ASN A 184 -18.50 -1.25 -12.05
C ASN A 184 -19.87 -1.77 -11.64
N GLY A 185 -20.56 -1.12 -10.69
CA GLY A 185 -21.85 -1.58 -10.17
C GLY A 185 -21.72 -2.87 -9.34
N ILE A 186 -20.64 -3.00 -8.55
CA ILE A 186 -20.42 -4.18 -7.72
C ILE A 186 -21.19 -3.99 -6.41
N ASN A 187 -22.30 -4.71 -6.24
CA ASN A 187 -23.22 -4.66 -5.09
C ASN A 187 -23.85 -3.28 -4.79
N VAL A 188 -23.72 -2.36 -5.70
CA VAL A 188 -24.34 -1.03 -5.67
C VAL A 188 -24.75 -0.68 -7.09
N ASP A 189 -25.72 0.18 -7.25
CA ASP A 189 -26.03 0.72 -8.56
C ASP A 189 -24.82 1.44 -9.14
N LYS A 190 -24.51 1.16 -10.40
CA LYS A 190 -23.42 1.80 -11.10
C LYS A 190 -23.61 3.32 -11.06
N ASN A 191 -22.66 4.02 -10.45
CA ASN A 191 -22.69 5.47 -10.32
C ASN A 191 -21.29 6.05 -10.51
N VAL A 192 -21.02 6.55 -11.71
CA VAL A 192 -19.70 7.06 -12.07
C VAL A 192 -19.38 8.36 -11.34
N ASN A 193 -20.37 9.19 -11.01
CA ASN A 193 -20.14 10.41 -10.24
C ASN A 193 -19.69 10.07 -8.81
N GLU A 194 -20.31 9.09 -8.16
CA GLU A 194 -19.84 8.60 -6.86
C GLU A 194 -18.45 7.96 -6.98
N ALA A 195 -18.19 7.20 -8.04
CA ALA A 195 -16.86 6.63 -8.28
C ALA A 195 -15.78 7.73 -8.37
N LEU A 196 -16.06 8.83 -9.09
CA LEU A 196 -15.14 9.97 -9.19
C LEU A 196 -14.86 10.59 -7.81
N VAL A 197 -15.89 10.82 -7.00
CA VAL A 197 -15.74 11.35 -5.64
C VAL A 197 -14.82 10.46 -4.78
N TRP A 198 -14.99 9.14 -4.86
CA TRP A 198 -14.17 8.20 -4.10
C TRP A 198 -12.73 8.13 -4.63
N PHE A 199 -12.54 8.14 -5.95
CA PHE A 199 -11.20 8.20 -6.55
C PHE A 199 -10.48 9.50 -6.22
N GLU A 200 -11.17 10.65 -6.20
CA GLU A 200 -10.58 11.93 -5.80
C GLU A 200 -10.09 11.91 -4.35
N LYS A 201 -10.92 11.42 -3.41
CA LYS A 201 -10.51 11.24 -2.01
C LYS A 201 -9.29 10.33 -1.90
N SER A 202 -9.30 9.20 -2.59
CA SER A 202 -8.18 8.25 -2.62
C SER A 202 -6.91 8.87 -3.19
N ALA A 203 -7.03 9.64 -4.26
CA ALA A 203 -5.91 10.36 -4.90
C ALA A 203 -5.29 11.41 -3.95
N LEU A 204 -6.12 12.20 -3.27
CA LEU A 204 -5.69 13.18 -2.28
C LEU A 204 -4.97 12.52 -1.08
N ASN A 205 -5.35 11.29 -0.75
CA ASN A 205 -4.72 10.48 0.29
C ASN A 205 -3.53 9.63 -0.22
N GLY A 206 -3.03 9.90 -1.43
CA GLY A 206 -1.75 9.39 -1.93
C GLY A 206 -1.83 8.16 -2.84
N ILE A 207 -3.01 7.64 -3.17
CA ILE A 207 -3.14 6.51 -4.12
C ILE A 207 -3.02 7.01 -5.55
N LYS A 208 -1.85 6.86 -6.12
CA LYS A 208 -1.51 7.35 -7.48
C LYS A 208 -2.40 6.75 -8.58
N ILE A 209 -2.79 5.48 -8.46
CA ILE A 209 -3.65 4.82 -9.45
C ILE A 209 -5.04 5.44 -9.53
N SER A 210 -5.50 6.14 -8.48
CA SER A 210 -6.77 6.85 -8.46
C SER A 210 -6.80 8.01 -9.45
N TYR A 211 -5.71 8.77 -9.57
CA TYR A 211 -5.57 9.81 -10.60
C TYR A 211 -5.73 9.22 -12.01
N LYS A 212 -5.10 8.05 -12.25
CA LYS A 212 -5.24 7.34 -13.53
C LYS A 212 -6.68 6.91 -13.76
N ALA A 213 -7.36 6.38 -12.75
CA ALA A 213 -8.75 5.95 -12.87
C ALA A 213 -9.66 7.12 -13.29
N ILE A 214 -9.49 8.29 -12.67
CA ILE A 214 -10.23 9.52 -13.04
C ILE A 214 -9.89 9.94 -14.47
N GLY A 215 -8.60 9.99 -14.83
CA GLY A 215 -8.15 10.31 -16.17
C GLY A 215 -8.75 9.38 -17.23
N ASP A 216 -8.79 8.08 -16.97
CA ASP A 216 -9.39 7.06 -17.85
C ASP A 216 -10.91 7.27 -18.04
N ILE A 217 -11.63 7.64 -16.98
CA ILE A 217 -13.07 7.91 -17.04
C ILE A 217 -13.35 9.07 -18.00
N TYR A 218 -12.65 10.19 -17.85
CA TYR A 218 -12.83 11.34 -18.75
C TYR A 218 -12.29 11.09 -20.16
N LEU A 219 -11.16 10.36 -20.29
CA LEU A 219 -10.56 10.02 -21.58
C LEU A 219 -11.49 9.17 -22.45
N LYS A 220 -12.22 8.24 -21.82
CA LYS A 220 -13.14 7.32 -22.51
C LYS A 220 -14.57 7.81 -22.57
N GLY A 221 -14.96 8.74 -21.70
CA GLY A 221 -16.35 9.14 -21.53
C GLY A 221 -17.20 8.04 -20.89
N ASN A 222 -16.62 7.24 -19.99
CA ASN A 222 -17.30 6.10 -19.37
C ASN A 222 -18.25 6.58 -18.26
N GLY A 223 -19.52 6.76 -18.61
CA GLY A 223 -20.56 7.22 -17.68
C GLY A 223 -20.57 8.73 -17.39
N VAL A 224 -19.67 9.47 -18.03
CA VAL A 224 -19.63 10.93 -18.09
C VAL A 224 -19.37 11.38 -19.52
N LYS A 225 -19.64 12.66 -19.84
CA LYS A 225 -19.24 13.21 -21.12
C LYS A 225 -17.72 13.11 -21.28
N GLN A 226 -17.26 12.60 -22.42
CA GLN A 226 -15.82 12.56 -22.73
C GLN A 226 -15.22 13.98 -22.69
N ASP A 227 -14.15 14.12 -21.92
CA ASP A 227 -13.43 15.38 -21.78
C ASP A 227 -11.91 15.15 -21.78
N PHE A 228 -11.29 15.37 -22.95
CA PHE A 228 -9.86 15.21 -23.11
C PHE A 228 -9.04 16.23 -22.33
N LYS A 229 -9.58 17.45 -22.09
CA LYS A 229 -8.88 18.47 -21.31
C LYS A 229 -8.83 18.09 -19.84
N GLU A 230 -9.94 17.59 -19.31
CA GLU A 230 -9.99 17.12 -17.93
C GLU A 230 -9.12 15.87 -17.74
N ALA A 231 -9.18 14.91 -18.68
CA ALA A 231 -8.30 13.74 -18.67
C ALA A 231 -6.82 14.15 -18.65
N PHE A 232 -6.44 15.13 -19.49
CA PHE A 232 -5.07 15.66 -19.54
C PHE A 232 -4.59 16.17 -18.17
N LYS A 233 -5.39 16.98 -17.48
CA LYS A 233 -5.04 17.51 -16.15
C LYS A 233 -4.78 16.40 -15.13
N TRP A 234 -5.60 15.34 -15.14
CA TRP A 234 -5.44 14.22 -14.22
C TRP A 234 -4.20 13.40 -14.51
N TYR A 235 -3.90 13.14 -15.77
CA TYR A 235 -2.65 12.48 -16.15
C TYR A 235 -1.41 13.35 -15.89
N GLU A 236 -1.49 14.68 -16.04
CA GLU A 236 -0.41 15.61 -15.72
C GLU A 236 -0.04 15.56 -14.24
N LYS A 237 -1.04 15.51 -13.34
CA LYS A 237 -0.81 15.37 -11.88
C LYS A 237 0.02 14.14 -11.52
N ILE A 238 -0.18 13.00 -12.21
CA ILE A 238 0.58 11.77 -11.93
C ILE A 238 1.92 11.73 -12.68
N SER A 239 2.03 12.35 -13.82
CA SER A 239 3.26 12.31 -14.64
C SER A 239 4.44 12.96 -13.94
N SER A 240 4.19 14.01 -13.13
CA SER A 240 5.19 14.64 -12.27
C SER A 240 5.82 13.68 -11.25
N GLN A 241 5.16 12.54 -11.00
CA GLN A 241 5.61 11.50 -10.09
C GLN A 241 6.30 10.32 -10.81
N GLY A 242 6.59 10.47 -12.12
CA GLY A 242 7.35 9.50 -12.92
C GLY A 242 6.61 8.21 -13.24
N ILE A 243 5.28 8.20 -13.26
CA ILE A 243 4.51 7.00 -13.58
C ILE A 243 4.44 6.80 -15.09
N ASP A 244 5.02 5.70 -15.57
CA ASP A 244 5.27 5.41 -16.99
C ASP A 244 4.00 5.38 -17.84
N ILE A 245 2.92 4.78 -17.33
CA ILE A 245 1.63 4.73 -18.02
C ILE A 245 1.08 6.15 -18.24
N ALA A 246 1.24 7.05 -17.26
CA ALA A 246 0.76 8.41 -17.37
C ALA A 246 1.62 9.22 -18.36
N LEU A 247 2.94 9.08 -18.29
CA LEU A 247 3.87 9.68 -19.24
C LEU A 247 3.54 9.25 -20.68
N ASN A 248 3.36 7.95 -20.88
CA ASN A 248 2.98 7.41 -22.19
C ASN A 248 1.62 7.95 -22.67
N THR A 249 0.61 8.01 -21.78
CA THR A 249 -0.71 8.52 -22.14
C THR A 249 -0.68 10.00 -22.49
N LEU A 250 0.06 10.83 -21.75
CA LEU A 250 0.28 12.22 -22.09
C LEU A 250 1.01 12.36 -23.43
N GLY A 251 2.02 11.52 -23.70
CA GLY A 251 2.68 11.45 -25.00
C GLY A 251 1.69 11.21 -26.14
N LEU A 252 0.75 10.28 -25.98
CA LEU A 252 -0.31 10.03 -26.97
C LEU A 252 -1.27 11.21 -27.10
N MET A 253 -1.56 11.94 -26.02
CA MET A 253 -2.40 13.13 -26.04
C MET A 253 -1.72 14.27 -26.82
N TYR A 254 -0.43 14.51 -26.60
CA TYR A 254 0.34 15.47 -27.40
C TYR A 254 0.49 15.03 -28.86
N LEU A 255 0.71 13.74 -29.13
CA LEU A 255 0.80 13.19 -30.49
C LEU A 255 -0.48 13.40 -31.30
N SER A 256 -1.64 13.19 -30.65
CA SER A 256 -2.95 13.28 -31.29
C SER A 256 -3.59 14.67 -31.22
N GLY A 257 -3.14 15.54 -30.32
CA GLY A 257 -3.77 16.83 -30.04
C GLY A 257 -5.07 16.72 -29.23
N LYS A 258 -5.26 15.63 -28.48
CA LYS A 258 -6.46 15.41 -27.65
C LYS A 258 -6.28 16.07 -26.28
N GLY A 259 -7.11 17.07 -25.97
CA GLY A 259 -7.08 17.81 -24.72
C GLY A 259 -5.95 18.85 -24.58
N VAL A 260 -5.01 18.83 -25.49
CA VAL A 260 -3.84 19.71 -25.54
C VAL A 260 -3.47 20.01 -27.01
N LYS A 261 -2.79 21.12 -27.27
CA LYS A 261 -2.27 21.41 -28.63
C LYS A 261 -1.27 20.32 -29.02
N LYS A 262 -1.41 19.82 -30.26
CA LYS A 262 -0.50 18.83 -30.82
C LYS A 262 0.94 19.30 -30.78
N ASP A 263 1.82 18.47 -30.21
CA ASP A 263 3.26 18.74 -30.11
C ASP A 263 4.03 17.40 -30.16
N TYR A 264 4.61 17.13 -31.32
CA TYR A 264 5.36 15.89 -31.55
C TYR A 264 6.67 15.82 -30.76
N LYS A 265 7.35 16.95 -30.53
CA LYS A 265 8.59 16.98 -29.75
C LYS A 265 8.28 16.61 -28.30
N LYS A 266 7.22 17.21 -27.74
CA LYS A 266 6.79 16.92 -26.38
C LYS A 266 6.30 15.46 -26.21
N ALA A 267 5.61 14.94 -27.24
CA ALA A 267 5.21 13.53 -27.25
C ALA A 267 6.42 12.60 -27.19
N LEU A 268 7.48 12.86 -27.97
CA LEU A 268 8.71 12.07 -27.95
C LEU A 268 9.41 12.12 -26.58
N GLU A 269 9.60 13.31 -26.01
CA GLU A 269 10.19 13.47 -24.67
C GLU A 269 9.46 12.63 -23.61
N LEU A 270 8.13 12.60 -23.65
CA LEU A 270 7.32 11.83 -22.70
C LEU A 270 7.44 10.33 -22.94
N PHE A 271 7.46 9.89 -24.20
CA PHE A 271 7.70 8.47 -24.52
C PHE A 271 9.11 8.03 -24.13
N GLU A 272 10.14 8.86 -24.35
CA GLU A 272 11.50 8.56 -23.93
C GLU A 272 11.61 8.42 -22.41
N LYS A 273 10.99 9.33 -21.64
CA LYS A 273 10.90 9.18 -20.17
C LYS A 273 10.18 7.91 -19.74
N SER A 274 9.05 7.59 -20.38
CA SER A 274 8.30 6.38 -20.07
C SER A 274 9.08 5.12 -20.42
N SER A 275 9.77 5.10 -21.56
CA SER A 275 10.58 3.96 -22.02
C SER A 275 11.84 3.75 -21.16
N SER A 276 12.46 4.82 -20.65
CA SER A 276 13.63 4.70 -19.76
C SER A 276 13.32 3.94 -18.46
N ASN A 277 12.06 3.94 -18.04
CA ASN A 277 11.59 3.16 -16.90
C ASN A 277 11.13 1.74 -17.29
N GLY A 278 11.30 1.33 -18.56
CA GLY A 278 11.00 -0.01 -19.03
C GLY A 278 9.56 -0.24 -19.51
N TYR A 279 8.82 0.82 -19.85
CA TYR A 279 7.46 0.65 -20.37
C TYR A 279 7.49 0.31 -21.87
N ASP A 280 7.15 -0.93 -22.21
CA ASP A 280 7.21 -1.52 -23.57
C ASP A 280 6.43 -0.72 -24.62
N LYS A 281 5.21 -0.26 -24.28
CA LYS A 281 4.36 0.51 -25.21
C LYS A 281 4.97 1.85 -25.58
N ALA A 282 5.77 2.46 -24.69
CA ALA A 282 6.46 3.71 -25.02
C ALA A 282 7.52 3.50 -26.09
N TYR A 283 8.26 2.39 -26.05
CA TYR A 283 9.18 2.03 -27.13
C TYR A 283 8.46 1.87 -28.48
N SER A 284 7.29 1.23 -28.48
CA SER A 284 6.47 1.10 -29.71
C SER A 284 6.01 2.45 -30.25
N ASN A 285 5.66 3.40 -29.37
CA ASN A 285 5.28 4.75 -29.78
C ASN A 285 6.47 5.55 -30.33
N ILE A 286 7.67 5.41 -29.77
CA ILE A 286 8.90 6.00 -30.31
C ILE A 286 9.19 5.42 -31.70
N ALA A 287 9.09 4.09 -31.85
CA ALA A 287 9.27 3.44 -33.15
C ALA A 287 8.29 3.98 -34.21
N TYR A 288 7.03 4.18 -33.83
CA TYR A 288 6.02 4.80 -34.69
C TYR A 288 6.44 6.22 -35.11
N MET A 289 6.93 7.04 -34.18
CA MET A 289 7.35 8.40 -34.47
C MET A 289 8.53 8.44 -35.48
N TYR A 290 9.54 7.58 -35.31
CA TYR A 290 10.65 7.45 -36.28
C TYR A 290 10.20 6.91 -37.64
N SER A 291 9.23 5.98 -37.66
CA SER A 291 8.69 5.41 -38.90
C SER A 291 8.02 6.45 -39.81
N TYR A 292 7.37 7.45 -39.18
CA TYR A 292 6.61 8.48 -39.91
C TYR A 292 7.24 9.89 -39.88
N GLY A 293 8.39 10.05 -39.23
CA GLY A 293 9.05 11.37 -39.13
C GLY A 293 8.27 12.37 -38.30
N LEU A 294 7.59 11.93 -37.24
CA LEU A 294 6.77 12.80 -36.40
C LEU A 294 7.63 13.44 -35.29
N GLY A 295 7.95 14.71 -35.45
CA GLY A 295 8.81 15.47 -34.54
C GLY A 295 10.30 15.11 -34.61
N VAL A 296 10.66 14.16 -35.43
CA VAL A 296 12.01 13.68 -35.72
C VAL A 296 12.18 13.45 -37.20
N GLN A 297 13.42 13.38 -37.69
CA GLN A 297 13.68 12.93 -39.06
C GLN A 297 13.25 11.46 -39.18
N GLN A 298 12.57 11.12 -40.26
CA GLN A 298 12.17 9.75 -40.57
C GLN A 298 13.40 8.85 -40.61
N ASP A 299 13.35 7.73 -39.85
CA ASP A 299 14.45 6.78 -39.75
C ASP A 299 13.89 5.37 -39.52
N LYS A 300 13.85 4.57 -40.59
CA LYS A 300 13.34 3.18 -40.55
C LYS A 300 14.20 2.24 -39.72
N GLN A 301 15.52 2.49 -39.70
CA GLN A 301 16.43 1.63 -38.90
C GLN A 301 16.20 1.87 -37.41
N LYS A 302 16.15 3.12 -36.95
CA LYS A 302 15.79 3.42 -35.55
C LYS A 302 14.41 2.92 -35.17
N SER A 303 13.43 3.04 -36.09
CA SER A 303 12.11 2.46 -35.84
C SER A 303 12.18 0.96 -35.55
N GLN A 304 12.94 0.20 -36.34
CA GLN A 304 13.13 -1.26 -36.12
C GLN A 304 13.86 -1.54 -34.81
N GLU A 305 14.88 -0.77 -34.45
CA GLU A 305 15.61 -0.90 -33.19
C GLU A 305 14.67 -0.71 -31.99
N PHE A 306 13.80 0.31 -31.99
CA PHE A 306 12.85 0.55 -30.92
C PHE A 306 11.75 -0.51 -30.87
N HIS A 307 11.26 -1.02 -32.01
CA HIS A 307 10.35 -2.18 -32.03
C HIS A 307 10.98 -3.44 -31.42
N LYS A 308 12.25 -3.71 -31.71
CA LYS A 308 12.99 -4.82 -31.11
C LYS A 308 13.08 -4.68 -29.60
N LYS A 309 13.43 -3.50 -29.08
CA LYS A 309 13.47 -3.20 -27.64
C LYS A 309 12.10 -3.41 -26.97
N ALA A 310 11.01 -2.94 -27.61
CA ALA A 310 9.66 -3.14 -27.09
C ALA A 310 9.36 -4.66 -26.91
N ASN A 311 9.68 -5.46 -27.92
CA ASN A 311 9.47 -6.92 -27.88
C ASN A 311 10.35 -7.62 -26.84
N GLU A 312 11.61 -7.20 -26.67
CA GLU A 312 12.52 -7.74 -25.66
C GLU A 312 11.98 -7.52 -24.24
N ILE A 313 11.48 -6.31 -23.96
CA ILE A 313 10.91 -5.99 -22.66
C ILE A 313 9.60 -6.73 -22.42
N LEU A 314 8.72 -6.79 -23.42
CA LEU A 314 7.47 -7.54 -23.33
C LEU A 314 7.74 -9.02 -23.02
N ASN A 315 8.69 -9.64 -23.72
CA ASN A 315 9.09 -11.03 -23.48
C ASN A 315 9.70 -11.21 -22.08
N LYS A 316 10.55 -10.30 -21.62
CA LYS A 316 11.13 -10.35 -20.28
C LYS A 316 10.06 -10.27 -19.19
N ASN A 317 9.09 -9.36 -19.33
CA ASN A 317 7.98 -9.21 -18.39
C ASN A 317 7.08 -10.46 -18.41
N TYR A 318 6.85 -11.05 -19.57
CA TYR A 318 6.09 -12.29 -19.71
C TYR A 318 6.78 -13.48 -19.02
N ILE A 319 8.10 -13.66 -19.24
CA ILE A 319 8.89 -14.70 -18.58
C ILE A 319 8.88 -14.52 -17.07
N HIS A 320 9.09 -13.29 -16.57
CA HIS A 320 9.07 -13.00 -15.14
C HIS A 320 7.70 -13.31 -14.50
N SER A 321 6.60 -13.01 -15.20
CA SER A 321 5.26 -13.35 -14.71
C SER A 321 5.01 -14.86 -14.65
N ILE A 322 5.55 -15.64 -15.60
CA ILE A 322 5.49 -17.11 -15.58
C ILE A 322 6.37 -17.67 -14.45
N GLU A 323 7.57 -17.13 -14.23
CA GLU A 323 8.44 -17.54 -13.14
C GLU A 323 7.83 -17.28 -11.77
N GLU A 324 7.17 -16.15 -11.57
CA GLU A 324 6.43 -15.87 -10.34
C GLU A 324 5.24 -16.81 -10.15
N GLN A 325 4.46 -17.05 -11.21
CA GLN A 325 3.36 -18.02 -11.17
C GLN A 325 3.88 -19.45 -10.92
N SER A 326 5.00 -19.82 -11.52
CA SER A 326 5.64 -21.14 -11.32
C SER A 326 6.19 -21.30 -9.91
N LYS A 327 6.77 -20.26 -9.30
CA LYS A 327 7.19 -20.25 -7.90
C LYS A 327 6.02 -20.48 -6.95
N HIS A 328 4.86 -19.87 -7.24
CA HIS A 328 3.64 -20.09 -6.46
C HIS A 328 3.10 -21.52 -6.64
N LEU A 329 3.15 -22.09 -7.85
CA LEU A 329 2.77 -23.47 -8.14
C LEU A 329 3.74 -24.49 -7.51
N PHE A 330 5.05 -24.26 -7.63
CA PHE A 330 6.07 -25.13 -7.03
C PHE A 330 5.98 -25.17 -5.50
N LEU A 331 5.69 -24.02 -4.86
CA LEU A 331 5.48 -23.98 -3.42
C LEU A 331 4.19 -24.70 -2.99
N SER A 332 3.15 -24.70 -3.83
CA SER A 332 1.90 -25.43 -3.56
C SER A 332 2.05 -26.96 -3.76
N ASP A 333 2.85 -27.40 -4.73
CA ASP A 333 3.03 -28.82 -5.06
C ASP A 333 4.09 -29.51 -4.18
N THR A 334 5.10 -28.77 -3.72
CA THR A 334 6.11 -29.32 -2.80
C THR A 334 5.52 -29.62 -1.42
N PHE A 335 4.44 -28.93 -1.02
CA PHE A 335 3.71 -29.23 0.22
C PHE A 335 2.71 -30.38 0.09
N LYS A 336 2.33 -30.81 -1.11
CA LYS A 336 1.48 -32.00 -1.34
C LYS A 336 2.23 -33.33 -1.36
N LEU A 337 3.56 -33.30 -1.37
CA LEU A 337 4.43 -34.49 -1.39
C LEU A 337 5.01 -34.87 -0.01
N ILE A 338 4.60 -34.15 1.06
CA ILE A 338 5.08 -34.40 2.45
C ILE A 338 3.92 -34.82 3.39
N ASP A 339 2.74 -35.07 2.85
CA ASP A 339 1.66 -35.83 3.50
C ASP A 339 1.63 -37.23 2.85
#